data_517f0b87335e9f829faf2a6bf4bd75d2
#
_entry.id   517f0b87335e9f829faf2a6bf4bd75d2
#
_cell.length_a   1.000
_cell.length_b   1.000
_cell.length_c   1.000
_cell.angle_alpha   90.00
_cell.angle_beta   90.00
_cell.angle_gamma   90.00
#
_symmetry.space_group_name_H-M   'P 1'
#
loop_
_entity.id
_entity.type
_entity.pdbx_description
1 polymer ?
#
loop_
_entity_poly.entity_id
_entity_poly.type
_entity_poly.pdbx_seq_one_letter_code
_entity_poly.pdbx_strand_id
1 'polypeptide(L)'
;MKYIPGVAWVALLALGCATGPAGAQSVDIKTIVSVGGPPVVLNQNSQLNMAGVFMIGGSTSATVTQNGTNNATGILQFGGTNSASIGQAGMNNFAFVGQTGQSATSLVSQLGTMNTGAVVQFSAVNNSTIVQNAP
;
A
#
# COMPACT_ATOMS: atom_id res chain seq x y z
N MET A 1 -15.52 -13.27 -33.56
CA MET A 1 -14.52 -13.56 -32.52
C MET A 1 -14.73 -12.55 -31.41
N LYS A 2 -15.35 -12.96 -30.27
CA LYS A 2 -15.69 -12.05 -29.16
C LYS A 2 -14.47 -11.96 -28.22
N TYR A 3 -13.96 -10.78 -28.07
CA TYR A 3 -12.96 -10.48 -27.03
C TYR A 3 -13.56 -10.67 -25.63
N ILE A 4 -12.95 -11.47 -24.81
CA ILE A 4 -13.25 -11.61 -23.39
C ILE A 4 -12.30 -10.66 -22.64
N PRO A 5 -12.77 -9.53 -22.09
CA PRO A 5 -11.96 -8.71 -21.22
C PRO A 5 -12.06 -9.27 -19.79
N GLY A 6 -11.03 -9.86 -19.31
CA GLY A 6 -11.02 -10.40 -17.95
C GLY A 6 -9.78 -11.22 -17.64
N VAL A 7 -8.60 -10.67 -17.89
CA VAL A 7 -7.37 -11.30 -17.37
C VAL A 7 -7.10 -10.72 -16.00
N ALA A 8 -7.49 -11.48 -14.97
CA ALA A 8 -7.05 -11.20 -13.60
C ALA A 8 -5.56 -11.51 -13.51
N TRP A 9 -4.74 -10.50 -13.36
CA TRP A 9 -3.33 -10.68 -13.03
C TRP A 9 -3.20 -10.91 -11.53
N VAL A 10 -3.02 -12.14 -11.12
CA VAL A 10 -2.55 -12.48 -9.78
C VAL A 10 -1.03 -12.50 -9.83
N ALA A 11 -0.41 -11.44 -9.44
CA ALA A 11 1.04 -11.43 -9.22
C ALA A 11 1.33 -12.06 -7.86
N LEU A 12 1.61 -13.34 -7.85
CA LEU A 12 2.09 -14.04 -6.67
C LEU A 12 3.58 -13.73 -6.49
N LEU A 13 3.89 -13.13 -5.36
CA LEU A 13 5.19 -12.59 -5.05
C LEU A 13 6.22 -13.65 -4.72
N ALA A 14 7.41 -13.52 -5.30
CA ALA A 14 8.59 -14.27 -4.90
C ALA A 14 9.19 -13.68 -3.61
N LEU A 15 9.26 -14.50 -2.57
CA LEU A 15 10.03 -14.22 -1.36
C LEU A 15 11.51 -14.30 -1.71
N GLY A 16 12.12 -13.16 -2.02
CA GLY A 16 13.56 -13.06 -2.25
C GLY A 16 14.31 -13.03 -0.93
N CYS A 17 14.76 -14.18 -0.42
CA CYS A 17 15.81 -14.22 0.60
C CYS A 17 17.15 -13.88 -0.06
N ALA A 18 17.60 -12.64 0.07
CA ALA A 18 18.98 -12.30 -0.23
C ALA A 18 19.86 -12.71 0.95
N THR A 19 20.67 -13.73 0.76
CA THR A 19 21.74 -14.08 1.70
C THR A 19 22.93 -13.13 1.45
N GLY A 20 22.94 -12.02 2.16
CA GLY A 20 24.10 -11.12 2.25
C GLY A 20 24.89 -11.39 3.53
N PRO A 21 26.14 -10.89 3.64
CA PRO A 21 26.96 -11.08 4.84
C PRO A 21 26.27 -10.50 6.08
N ALA A 22 26.48 -11.14 7.22
CA ALA A 22 25.87 -10.85 8.50
C ALA A 22 26.02 -9.35 8.89
N GLY A 23 25.00 -8.54 8.62
CA GLY A 23 24.99 -7.11 8.93
C GLY A 23 23.77 -6.36 8.45
N ALA A 24 23.06 -6.81 7.42
CA ALA A 24 21.86 -6.12 6.94
C ALA A 24 20.92 -7.13 6.26
N GLN A 25 20.09 -7.79 7.03
CA GLN A 25 18.97 -8.54 6.44
C GLN A 25 17.86 -7.54 6.10
N SER A 26 17.77 -7.13 4.85
CA SER A 26 16.59 -6.41 4.36
C SER A 26 15.56 -7.44 3.91
N VAL A 27 14.46 -7.53 4.61
CA VAL A 27 13.31 -8.35 4.21
C VAL A 27 12.18 -7.43 3.80
N ASP A 28 11.90 -7.38 2.53
CA ASP A 28 10.73 -6.67 2.00
C ASP A 28 9.62 -7.68 1.69
N ILE A 29 8.50 -7.58 2.40
CA ILE A 29 7.32 -8.40 2.12
C ILE A 29 6.31 -7.54 1.35
N LYS A 30 6.00 -7.97 0.15
CA LYS A 30 5.01 -7.29 -0.72
C LYS A 30 3.91 -8.28 -1.10
N THR A 31 2.67 -7.93 -0.87
CA THR A 31 1.51 -8.67 -1.36
C THR A 31 0.62 -7.74 -2.17
N ILE A 32 0.38 -8.07 -3.43
CA ILE A 32 -0.43 -7.26 -4.32
C ILE A 32 -1.50 -8.16 -4.95
N VAL A 33 -2.75 -7.75 -4.81
CA VAL A 33 -3.87 -8.31 -5.57
C VAL A 33 -4.63 -7.14 -6.19
N SER A 34 -4.64 -7.05 -7.51
CA SER A 34 -5.36 -6.01 -8.25
C SER A 34 -6.23 -6.65 -9.32
N VAL A 35 -7.51 -6.36 -9.30
CA VAL A 35 -8.49 -6.85 -10.28
C VAL A 35 -9.12 -5.66 -11.00
N GLY A 36 -8.79 -5.48 -12.26
CA GLY A 36 -9.35 -4.44 -13.13
C GLY A 36 -8.87 -3.02 -12.88
N GLY A 37 -7.81 -2.82 -12.09
CA GLY A 37 -7.30 -1.50 -11.74
C GLY A 37 -5.96 -1.13 -12.40
N PRO A 38 -5.56 0.15 -12.32
CA PRO A 38 -4.26 0.63 -12.74
C PRO A 38 -3.12 0.11 -11.83
N PRO A 39 -1.88 0.38 -12.21
CA PRO A 39 -0.72 -0.18 -11.54
C PRO A 39 -0.58 0.26 -10.08
N VAL A 40 -0.09 -0.66 -9.28
CA VAL A 40 0.35 -0.41 -7.90
C VAL A 40 1.84 -0.08 -7.91
N VAL A 41 2.23 1.00 -7.27
CA VAL A 41 3.64 1.39 -7.10
C VAL A 41 4.04 1.12 -5.66
N LEU A 42 5.00 0.25 -5.45
CA LEU A 42 5.58 -0.06 -4.15
C LEU A 42 7.08 0.21 -4.15
N ASN A 43 7.52 1.14 -3.35
CA ASN A 43 8.92 1.40 -3.06
C ASN A 43 9.20 1.09 -1.59
N GLN A 44 10.07 0.14 -1.34
CA GLN A 44 10.53 -0.20 0.00
C GLN A 44 12.04 -0.14 0.02
N ASN A 45 12.58 0.67 0.90
CA ASN A 45 14.02 0.88 1.01
C ASN A 45 14.43 0.70 2.47
N SER A 46 14.64 -0.55 2.87
CA SER A 46 15.30 -0.87 4.15
C SER A 46 15.00 -2.24 4.74
N GLN A 47 15.34 -2.37 6.02
CA GLN A 47 15.22 -3.60 6.80
C GLN A 47 13.77 -3.80 7.28
N LEU A 48 13.18 -4.92 6.90
CA LEU A 48 11.92 -5.45 7.41
C LEU A 48 10.71 -4.53 7.19
N ASN A 49 10.48 -4.08 5.97
CA ASN A 49 9.24 -3.38 5.62
C ASN A 49 8.20 -4.33 5.04
N MET A 50 6.94 -4.12 5.41
CA MET A 50 5.81 -4.93 4.94
C MET A 50 4.76 -4.05 4.27
N ALA A 51 4.31 -4.44 3.06
CA ALA A 51 3.23 -3.77 2.39
C ALA A 51 2.24 -4.76 1.79
N GLY A 52 0.97 -4.61 2.12
CA GLY A 52 -0.15 -5.35 1.54
C GLY A 52 -1.09 -4.41 0.79
N VAL A 53 -1.36 -4.70 -0.48
CA VAL A 53 -2.30 -3.93 -1.29
C VAL A 53 -3.29 -4.88 -1.93
N PHE A 54 -4.57 -4.64 -1.68
CA PHE A 54 -5.68 -5.38 -2.26
C PHE A 54 -6.67 -4.41 -2.89
N MET A 55 -6.89 -4.51 -4.19
CA MET A 55 -7.75 -3.62 -4.95
C MET A 55 -8.70 -4.39 -5.84
N ILE A 56 -9.99 -4.07 -5.77
CA ILE A 56 -11.01 -4.55 -6.70
C ILE A 56 -11.84 -3.36 -7.17
N GLY A 57 -11.80 -3.05 -8.46
CA GLY A 57 -12.57 -1.93 -8.98
C GLY A 57 -12.20 -1.53 -10.39
N GLY A 58 -12.84 -0.48 -10.90
CA GLY A 58 -12.65 0.00 -12.25
C GLY A 58 -11.32 0.73 -12.46
N SER A 59 -11.06 1.75 -11.65
CA SER A 59 -9.86 2.59 -11.73
C SER A 59 -9.30 2.85 -10.33
N THR A 60 -8.74 1.82 -9.73
CA THR A 60 -8.11 1.91 -8.40
C THR A 60 -6.60 2.10 -8.53
N SER A 61 -6.03 2.96 -7.71
CA SER A 61 -4.60 3.24 -7.67
C SER A 61 -4.08 3.21 -6.23
N ALA A 62 -2.94 2.59 -6.02
CA ALA A 62 -2.27 2.57 -4.73
C ALA A 62 -0.78 2.86 -4.89
N THR A 63 -0.27 3.75 -4.06
CA THR A 63 1.17 4.04 -3.97
C THR A 63 1.62 3.87 -2.53
N VAL A 64 2.64 3.07 -2.32
CA VAL A 64 3.26 2.87 -1.02
C VAL A 64 4.74 3.15 -1.12
N THR A 65 5.23 4.05 -0.27
CA THR A 65 6.66 4.33 -0.11
C THR A 65 7.03 4.15 1.34
N GLN A 66 7.94 3.23 1.62
CA GLN A 66 8.45 2.97 2.97
C GLN A 66 9.96 3.14 2.98
N ASN A 67 10.43 3.96 3.90
CA ASN A 67 11.86 4.22 4.09
C ASN A 67 12.18 4.14 5.59
N GLY A 68 13.14 3.31 5.95
CA GLY A 68 13.45 3.07 7.35
C GLY A 68 13.20 1.62 7.79
N THR A 69 12.97 1.34 9.04
CA THR A 69 12.99 -0.01 9.60
C THR A 69 11.64 -0.40 10.21
N ASN A 70 11.17 -1.64 9.98
CA ASN A 70 9.94 -2.18 10.55
C ASN A 70 8.69 -1.35 10.26
N ASN A 71 8.54 -0.84 9.04
CA ASN A 71 7.33 -0.15 8.65
C ASN A 71 6.31 -1.13 8.06
N ALA A 72 5.04 -0.98 8.42
CA ALA A 72 3.97 -1.83 7.91
C ALA A 72 2.84 -1.00 7.29
N THR A 73 2.35 -1.45 6.16
CA THR A 73 1.30 -0.76 5.40
C THR A 73 0.25 -1.73 4.89
N GLY A 74 -1.02 -1.36 4.99
CA GLY A 74 -2.13 -2.07 4.38
C GLY A 74 -3.03 -1.14 3.57
N ILE A 75 -3.39 -1.54 2.35
CA ILE A 75 -4.37 -0.84 1.51
C ILE A 75 -5.43 -1.82 1.06
N LEU A 76 -6.71 -1.50 1.31
CA LEU A 76 -7.88 -2.20 0.81
C LEU A 76 -8.75 -1.23 0.02
N GLN A 77 -8.99 -1.50 -1.25
CA GLN A 77 -9.82 -0.65 -2.09
C GLN A 77 -10.88 -1.46 -2.84
N PHE A 78 -12.14 -1.04 -2.72
CA PHE A 78 -13.28 -1.62 -3.42
C PHE A 78 -14.12 -0.52 -4.07
N GLY A 79 -14.47 -0.66 -5.35
CA GLY A 79 -15.39 0.26 -6.01
C GLY A 79 -14.88 0.87 -7.30
N GLY A 80 -15.37 2.05 -7.66
CA GLY A 80 -15.14 2.66 -8.96
C GLY A 80 -13.75 3.23 -9.14
N THR A 81 -13.52 4.41 -8.56
CA THR A 81 -12.27 5.18 -8.70
C THR A 81 -11.71 5.52 -7.33
N ASN A 82 -10.78 4.71 -6.86
CA ASN A 82 -10.16 4.92 -5.55
C ASN A 82 -8.65 5.17 -5.70
N SER A 83 -8.14 6.10 -4.93
CA SER A 83 -6.71 6.41 -4.89
C SER A 83 -6.21 6.43 -3.45
N ALA A 84 -5.16 5.67 -3.15
CA ALA A 84 -4.51 5.69 -1.87
C ALA A 84 -3.01 5.91 -2.03
N SER A 85 -2.46 6.81 -1.22
CA SER A 85 -1.03 7.04 -1.13
C SER A 85 -0.57 6.97 0.31
N ILE A 86 0.41 6.12 0.60
CA ILE A 86 1.01 5.99 1.92
C ILE A 86 2.51 6.21 1.81
N GLY A 87 3.01 7.19 2.56
CA GLY A 87 4.43 7.45 2.75
C GLY A 87 4.83 7.25 4.20
N GLN A 88 5.79 6.40 4.46
CA GLN A 88 6.36 6.17 5.79
C GLN A 88 7.87 6.36 5.77
N ALA A 89 8.39 7.15 6.70
CA ALA A 89 9.83 7.31 6.89
C ALA A 89 10.17 7.24 8.37
N GLY A 90 11.15 6.42 8.72
CA GLY A 90 11.55 6.22 10.11
C GLY A 90 11.41 4.78 10.59
N MET A 91 11.08 4.56 11.86
CA MET A 91 11.05 3.23 12.45
C MET A 91 9.69 2.87 13.06
N ASN A 92 9.26 1.61 12.90
CA ASN A 92 8.06 1.07 13.54
C ASN A 92 6.77 1.84 13.22
N ASN A 93 6.60 2.31 11.99
CA ASN A 93 5.39 3.01 11.58
C ASN A 93 4.36 2.02 11.01
N PHE A 94 3.10 2.23 11.33
CA PHE A 94 1.98 1.47 10.80
C PHE A 94 0.95 2.39 10.14
N ALA A 95 0.56 2.06 8.90
CA ALA A 95 -0.49 2.78 8.19
C ALA A 95 -1.48 1.80 7.54
N PHE A 96 -2.76 2.13 7.63
CA PHE A 96 -3.82 1.38 6.97
C PHE A 96 -4.79 2.31 6.24
N VAL A 97 -5.15 1.96 5.01
CA VAL A 97 -6.18 2.65 4.23
C VAL A 97 -7.20 1.64 3.73
N GLY A 98 -8.45 1.82 4.16
CA GLY A 98 -9.60 1.07 3.66
C GLY A 98 -10.56 2.01 2.93
N GLN A 99 -10.84 1.74 1.66
CA GLN A 99 -11.73 2.55 0.83
C GLN A 99 -12.78 1.68 0.15
N THR A 100 -14.04 2.06 0.32
CA THR A 100 -15.17 1.43 -0.39
C THR A 100 -16.09 2.52 -0.90
N GLY A 101 -16.29 2.60 -2.23
CA GLY A 101 -17.15 3.63 -2.81
C GLY A 101 -16.87 3.90 -4.27
N GLN A 102 -17.49 4.95 -4.80
CA GLN A 102 -17.32 5.31 -6.20
C GLN A 102 -16.07 6.15 -6.47
N SER A 103 -15.73 7.06 -5.53
CA SER A 103 -14.53 7.90 -5.66
C SER A 103 -13.99 8.22 -4.27
N ALA A 104 -12.85 7.68 -3.92
CA ALA A 104 -12.21 7.95 -2.65
C ALA A 104 -10.71 8.22 -2.82
N THR A 105 -10.22 9.24 -2.12
CA THR A 105 -8.80 9.60 -2.11
C THR A 105 -8.28 9.63 -0.68
N SER A 106 -7.17 8.98 -0.43
CA SER A 106 -6.49 8.99 0.86
C SER A 106 -5.01 9.25 0.72
N LEU A 107 -4.50 10.11 1.58
CA LEU A 107 -3.09 10.36 1.75
C LEU A 107 -2.71 10.14 3.22
N VAL A 108 -1.77 9.25 3.47
CA VAL A 108 -1.16 9.06 4.80
C VAL A 108 0.33 9.32 4.70
N SER A 109 0.83 10.24 5.49
CA SER A 109 2.26 10.55 5.58
C SER A 109 2.70 10.43 7.04
N GLN A 110 3.65 9.56 7.31
CA GLN A 110 4.20 9.32 8.63
C GLN A 110 5.72 9.49 8.61
N LEU A 111 6.20 10.36 9.47
CA LEU A 111 7.63 10.62 9.64
C LEU A 111 8.00 10.46 11.11
N GLY A 112 9.07 9.73 11.39
CA GLY A 112 9.57 9.54 12.76
C GLY A 112 9.38 8.11 13.27
N THR A 113 9.14 7.99 14.59
CA THR A 113 9.15 6.69 15.25
C THR A 113 7.78 6.35 15.83
N MET A 114 7.31 5.11 15.65
CA MET A 114 6.10 4.55 16.27
C MET A 114 4.81 5.30 15.92
N ASN A 115 4.67 5.79 14.68
CA ASN A 115 3.42 6.37 14.21
C ASN A 115 2.40 5.29 13.83
N THR A 116 1.14 5.51 14.18
CA THR A 116 0.03 4.65 13.75
C THR A 116 -1.07 5.50 13.15
N GLY A 117 -1.46 5.19 11.92
CA GLY A 117 -2.52 5.91 11.21
C GLY A 117 -3.45 4.96 10.47
N ALA A 118 -4.76 5.22 10.54
CA ALA A 118 -5.75 4.47 9.80
C ALA A 118 -6.79 5.39 9.18
N VAL A 119 -7.08 5.16 7.91
CA VAL A 119 -8.16 5.81 7.17
C VAL A 119 -9.13 4.76 6.73
N VAL A 120 -10.41 4.92 7.07
CA VAL A 120 -11.49 4.06 6.59
C VAL A 120 -12.58 4.94 5.99
N GLN A 121 -12.91 4.71 4.73
CA GLN A 121 -13.85 5.51 3.98
C GLN A 121 -14.92 4.64 3.32
N PHE A 122 -16.20 4.95 3.63
CA PHE A 122 -17.38 4.29 3.05
C PHE A 122 -18.32 5.36 2.53
N SER A 123 -18.25 5.73 1.27
CA SER A 123 -19.22 6.65 0.67
C SER A 123 -18.97 6.84 -0.83
N ALA A 124 -19.88 7.55 -1.48
CA ALA A 124 -19.77 7.85 -2.90
C ALA A 124 -18.53 8.72 -3.22
N VAL A 125 -18.25 9.75 -2.41
CA VAL A 125 -17.07 10.62 -2.59
C VAL A 125 -16.44 10.92 -1.23
N ASN A 126 -15.18 10.61 -1.06
CA ASN A 126 -14.43 10.86 0.17
C ASN A 126 -13.01 11.33 -0.11
N ASN A 127 -12.52 12.22 0.75
CA ASN A 127 -11.13 12.65 0.75
C ASN A 127 -10.60 12.69 2.19
N SER A 128 -9.44 12.12 2.43
CA SER A 128 -8.82 12.05 3.76
C SER A 128 -7.31 12.24 3.68
N THR A 129 -6.78 13.00 4.62
CA THR A 129 -5.32 13.20 4.75
C THR A 129 -4.92 13.03 6.21
N ILE A 130 -3.94 12.19 6.45
CA ILE A 130 -3.27 12.03 7.75
C ILE A 130 -1.80 12.39 7.59
N VAL A 131 -1.33 13.31 8.41
CA VAL A 131 0.09 13.63 8.52
C VAL A 131 0.50 13.47 9.98
N GLN A 132 1.46 12.61 10.24
CA GLN A 132 2.01 12.35 11.56
C GLN A 132 3.50 12.57 11.54
N ASN A 133 3.98 13.31 12.51
CA ASN A 133 5.38 13.63 12.66
C ASN A 133 5.75 13.44 14.14
N ALA A 134 6.37 12.33 14.47
CA ALA A 134 6.83 12.02 15.81
C ALA A 134 8.35 12.20 15.89
N PRO A 135 8.88 12.66 17.02
CA PRO A 135 10.32 12.83 17.22
C PRO A 135 11.09 11.50 17.18
#